data_3c4a64bbebe8ed69919723e32d8d172f
#
_entry.id   3c4a64bbebe8ed69919723e32d8d172f
#
_cell.length_a   1.000
_cell.length_b   1.000
_cell.length_c   1.000
_cell.angle_alpha   90.00
_cell.angle_beta   90.00
_cell.angle_gamma   90.00
#
_symmetry.space_group_name_H-M   'P 1'
#
loop_
_entity.id
_entity.type
_entity.pdbx_description
1 polymer ?
#
loop_
_entity_poly.entity_id
_entity_poly.type
_entity_poly.pdbx_seq_one_letter_code
_entity_poly.pdbx_strand_id
1 'polypeptide(L)'
;MLERDAPYVQIIEHYRQEIRAGRLKDGDMLPSGREIAAQFGVSLATAAKVATGLQALGLVTPRPGAGTMVTAPRPPADRARGGPLVITLAARTPARPGDKARVLDADVMPAPQHVAAQLGLEPMAQVICRRLSTTREGATAALLTSWYPAALGDTLPDLLHKARKAEEISGFHPAWGEDWVSARPPTSAEAREFGTKRGSPVVVVHSRRFAPDDTVLEYSELIARADTRIQYRYGFQPSDA
;
A
#
# COMPACT_ATOMS: atom_id res chain seq x y z
N MET A 1 -31.93 12.48 -14.50
CA MET A 1 -32.44 11.09 -14.58
C MET A 1 -31.24 10.20 -14.39
N LEU A 2 -31.01 9.73 -13.16
CA LEU A 2 -29.87 8.90 -12.83
C LEU A 2 -30.01 7.54 -13.54
N GLU A 3 -29.09 7.23 -14.42
CA GLU A 3 -28.99 5.91 -15.04
C GLU A 3 -28.72 4.89 -13.91
N ARG A 4 -29.69 3.99 -13.67
CA ARG A 4 -29.49 2.88 -12.74
C ARG A 4 -28.43 1.98 -13.33
N ASP A 5 -27.35 1.77 -12.60
CA ASP A 5 -26.33 0.78 -12.94
C ASP A 5 -26.96 -0.53 -13.43
N ALA A 6 -26.37 -1.09 -14.47
CA ALA A 6 -26.86 -2.34 -15.02
C ALA A 6 -26.93 -3.41 -13.91
N PRO A 7 -27.98 -4.25 -13.84
CA PRO A 7 -28.21 -5.17 -12.73
C PRO A 7 -27.00 -6.02 -12.36
N TYR A 8 -26.18 -6.42 -13.35
CA TYR A 8 -24.97 -7.21 -13.08
C TYR A 8 -23.90 -6.44 -12.28
N VAL A 9 -23.82 -5.10 -12.45
CA VAL A 9 -22.85 -4.26 -11.73
C VAL A 9 -23.20 -4.20 -10.25
N GLN A 10 -24.49 -4.03 -9.93
CA GLN A 10 -24.98 -4.01 -8.54
C GLN A 10 -24.73 -5.37 -7.85
N ILE A 11 -24.89 -6.48 -8.57
CA ILE A 11 -24.64 -7.82 -8.03
C ILE A 11 -23.13 -8.04 -7.84
N ILE A 12 -22.27 -7.56 -8.74
CA ILE A 12 -20.81 -7.59 -8.55
C ILE A 12 -20.44 -6.84 -7.27
N GLU A 13 -20.99 -5.64 -7.07
CA GLU A 13 -20.69 -4.85 -5.88
C GLU A 13 -21.19 -5.53 -4.59
N HIS A 14 -22.37 -6.16 -4.62
CA HIS A 14 -22.85 -6.96 -3.52
C HIS A 14 -21.83 -8.05 -3.12
N TYR A 15 -21.36 -8.88 -4.06
CA TYR A 15 -20.39 -9.92 -3.76
C TYR A 15 -19.02 -9.38 -3.34
N ARG A 16 -18.61 -8.21 -3.89
CA ARG A 16 -17.41 -7.53 -3.39
C ARG A 16 -17.51 -7.15 -1.91
N GLN A 17 -18.69 -6.68 -1.49
CA GLN A 17 -18.94 -6.32 -0.09
C GLN A 17 -18.96 -7.58 0.80
N GLU A 18 -19.57 -8.67 0.34
CA GLU A 18 -19.58 -9.95 1.06
C GLU A 18 -18.15 -10.48 1.30
N ILE A 19 -17.31 -10.41 0.27
CA ILE A 19 -15.90 -10.82 0.34
C ILE A 19 -15.11 -9.88 1.26
N ARG A 20 -15.29 -8.55 1.13
CA ARG A 20 -14.61 -7.57 1.99
C ARG A 20 -14.99 -7.70 3.45
N ALA A 21 -16.26 -7.99 3.73
CA ALA A 21 -16.77 -8.18 5.08
C ALA A 21 -16.40 -9.55 5.67
N GLY A 22 -15.75 -10.42 4.89
CA GLY A 22 -15.37 -11.77 5.33
C GLY A 22 -16.55 -12.75 5.46
N ARG A 23 -17.72 -12.42 4.92
CA ARG A 23 -18.87 -13.34 4.86
C ARG A 23 -18.69 -14.39 3.77
N LEU A 24 -18.05 -14.03 2.66
CA LEU A 24 -17.47 -14.96 1.69
C LEU A 24 -15.95 -14.95 1.85
N LYS A 25 -15.39 -16.06 2.24
CA LYS A 25 -13.95 -16.23 2.55
C LYS A 25 -13.20 -16.83 1.37
N ASP A 26 -11.88 -16.67 1.38
CA ASP A 26 -10.99 -17.36 0.45
C ASP A 26 -11.21 -18.86 0.52
N GLY A 27 -11.45 -19.48 -0.62
CA GLY A 27 -11.76 -20.90 -0.74
C GLY A 27 -13.26 -21.24 -0.74
N ASP A 28 -14.15 -20.31 -0.35
CA ASP A 28 -15.59 -20.53 -0.42
C ASP A 28 -16.05 -20.60 -1.89
N MET A 29 -17.13 -21.34 -2.13
CA MET A 29 -17.73 -21.40 -3.45
C MET A 29 -18.67 -20.22 -3.66
N LEU A 30 -18.48 -19.49 -4.77
CA LEU A 30 -19.45 -18.53 -5.23
C LEU A 30 -20.73 -19.28 -5.63
N PRO A 31 -21.93 -18.78 -5.29
CA PRO A 31 -23.16 -19.35 -5.79
C PRO A 31 -23.15 -19.54 -7.31
N SER A 32 -23.72 -20.62 -7.78
CA SER A 32 -23.78 -20.94 -9.21
C SER A 32 -24.56 -19.85 -9.97
N GLY A 33 -24.35 -19.76 -11.27
CA GLY A 33 -25.09 -18.82 -12.10
C GLY A 33 -26.61 -18.99 -12.00
N ARG A 34 -27.11 -20.20 -11.73
CA ARG A 34 -28.56 -20.45 -11.50
C ARG A 34 -29.02 -19.90 -10.16
N GLU A 35 -28.22 -20.08 -9.12
CA GLU A 35 -28.51 -19.55 -7.78
C GLU A 35 -28.44 -18.02 -7.77
N ILE A 36 -27.44 -17.42 -8.42
CA ILE A 36 -27.36 -15.96 -8.59
C ILE A 36 -28.59 -15.45 -9.36
N ALA A 37 -28.96 -16.09 -10.46
CA ALA A 37 -30.13 -15.70 -11.24
C ALA A 37 -31.42 -15.76 -10.41
N ALA A 38 -31.60 -16.82 -9.61
CA ALA A 38 -32.76 -16.97 -8.72
C ALA A 38 -32.75 -15.96 -7.57
N GLN A 39 -31.60 -15.76 -6.92
CA GLN A 39 -31.45 -14.86 -5.77
C GLN A 39 -31.76 -13.39 -6.12
N PHE A 40 -31.28 -12.94 -7.29
CA PHE A 40 -31.39 -11.54 -7.70
C PHE A 40 -32.49 -11.27 -8.75
N GLY A 41 -33.24 -12.30 -9.16
CA GLY A 41 -34.31 -12.15 -10.16
C GLY A 41 -33.79 -11.73 -11.53
N VAL A 42 -32.61 -12.18 -11.94
CA VAL A 42 -31.98 -11.82 -13.22
C VAL A 42 -31.86 -13.03 -14.17
N SER A 43 -31.57 -12.76 -15.43
CA SER A 43 -31.36 -13.83 -16.42
C SER A 43 -30.04 -14.59 -16.14
N LEU A 44 -29.94 -15.83 -16.61
CA LEU A 44 -28.69 -16.61 -16.56
C LEU A 44 -27.53 -15.90 -17.28
N ALA A 45 -27.83 -15.20 -18.37
CA ALA A 45 -26.83 -14.40 -19.09
C ALA A 45 -26.30 -13.25 -18.23
N THR A 46 -27.15 -12.60 -17.43
CA THR A 46 -26.77 -11.55 -16.47
C THR A 46 -25.92 -12.16 -15.32
N ALA A 47 -26.33 -13.30 -14.78
CA ALA A 47 -25.57 -14.02 -13.76
C ALA A 47 -24.18 -14.47 -14.26
N ALA A 48 -24.08 -14.90 -15.51
CA ALA A 48 -22.78 -15.24 -16.12
C ALA A 48 -21.85 -14.00 -16.20
N LYS A 49 -22.39 -12.80 -16.53
CA LYS A 49 -21.63 -11.55 -16.51
C LYS A 49 -21.11 -11.19 -15.12
N VAL A 50 -21.86 -11.54 -14.05
CA VAL A 50 -21.40 -11.34 -12.66
C VAL A 50 -20.15 -12.18 -12.38
N ALA A 51 -20.18 -13.48 -12.69
CA ALA A 51 -19.04 -14.37 -12.50
C ALA A 51 -17.80 -13.88 -13.29
N THR A 52 -18.01 -13.50 -14.56
CA THR A 52 -16.95 -12.94 -15.41
C THR A 52 -16.40 -11.62 -14.85
N GLY A 53 -17.27 -10.74 -14.36
CA GLY A 53 -16.86 -9.46 -13.76
C GLY A 53 -16.07 -9.68 -12.47
N LEU A 54 -16.51 -10.57 -11.59
CA LEU A 54 -15.75 -10.91 -10.38
C LEU A 54 -14.41 -11.57 -10.70
N GLN A 55 -14.34 -12.37 -11.77
CA GLN A 55 -13.10 -12.97 -12.26
C GLN A 55 -12.14 -11.91 -12.81
N ALA A 56 -12.64 -10.97 -13.59
CA ALA A 56 -11.84 -9.84 -14.10
C ALA A 56 -11.27 -8.97 -12.96
N LEU A 57 -11.99 -8.86 -11.84
CA LEU A 57 -11.53 -8.21 -10.61
C LEU A 57 -10.57 -9.08 -9.77
N GLY A 58 -10.29 -10.32 -10.20
CA GLY A 58 -9.42 -11.24 -9.46
C GLY A 58 -10.01 -11.74 -8.13
N LEU A 59 -11.32 -11.61 -7.94
CA LEU A 59 -12.00 -11.98 -6.69
C LEU A 59 -12.45 -13.44 -6.68
N VAL A 60 -12.52 -14.06 -7.85
CA VAL A 60 -12.92 -15.46 -7.99
C VAL A 60 -12.10 -16.15 -9.09
N THR A 61 -11.96 -17.47 -8.98
CA THR A 61 -11.30 -18.32 -9.99
C THR A 61 -12.20 -19.48 -10.36
N PRO A 62 -12.43 -19.74 -11.67
CA PRO A 62 -13.19 -20.90 -12.10
C PRO A 62 -12.42 -22.20 -11.78
N ARG A 63 -13.14 -23.19 -11.28
CA ARG A 63 -12.64 -24.55 -11.04
C ARG A 63 -13.36 -25.52 -11.99
N PRO A 64 -12.66 -26.13 -12.95
CA PRO A 64 -13.28 -27.10 -13.86
C PRO A 64 -14.04 -28.18 -13.10
N GLY A 65 -15.34 -28.37 -13.40
CA GLY A 65 -16.20 -29.36 -12.77
C GLY A 65 -16.69 -29.05 -11.35
N ALA A 66 -16.18 -27.98 -10.69
CA ALA A 66 -16.52 -27.64 -9.30
C ALA A 66 -17.20 -26.27 -9.13
N GLY A 67 -17.26 -25.44 -10.19
CA GLY A 67 -17.87 -24.10 -10.12
C GLY A 67 -16.86 -22.97 -10.03
N THR A 68 -17.23 -21.89 -9.36
CA THR A 68 -16.37 -20.69 -9.20
C THR A 68 -16.04 -20.52 -7.72
N MET A 69 -14.76 -20.47 -7.41
CA MET A 69 -14.28 -20.34 -6.05
C MET A 69 -13.86 -18.89 -5.77
N VAL A 70 -14.23 -18.38 -4.61
CA VAL A 70 -13.75 -17.07 -4.12
C VAL A 70 -12.23 -17.18 -3.92
N THR A 71 -11.54 -16.32 -4.63
CA THR A 71 -10.13 -16.01 -4.41
C THR A 71 -10.11 -14.61 -3.84
N ALA A 72 -10.48 -14.47 -2.59
CA ALA A 72 -10.27 -13.18 -1.93
C ALA A 72 -8.81 -12.80 -2.16
N PRO A 73 -8.50 -11.53 -2.50
CA PRO A 73 -7.12 -11.10 -2.53
C PRO A 73 -6.57 -11.33 -1.13
N ARG A 74 -6.12 -12.53 -0.91
CA ARG A 74 -5.32 -12.87 0.24
C ARG A 74 -4.11 -11.97 0.13
N PRO A 75 -3.77 -11.16 1.12
CA PRO A 75 -2.40 -10.70 1.21
C PRO A 75 -1.58 -11.98 0.98
N PRO A 76 -0.67 -12.01 -0.01
CA PRO A 76 -0.09 -13.25 -0.50
C PRO A 76 0.32 -14.07 0.71
N ALA A 77 -0.42 -15.15 0.94
CA ALA A 77 -0.11 -16.06 2.02
C ALA A 77 1.28 -16.56 1.72
N ASP A 78 2.12 -16.32 2.66
CA ASP A 78 3.46 -16.79 2.81
C ASP A 78 3.75 -18.04 1.94
N ARG A 79 4.14 -17.79 0.69
CA ARG A 79 4.71 -18.83 -0.13
C ARG A 79 6.19 -18.74 0.04
N ALA A 80 6.68 -19.60 0.90
CA ALA A 80 8.06 -19.99 1.04
C ALA A 80 9.01 -18.87 1.56
N ARG A 81 9.79 -19.25 2.52
CA ARG A 81 11.03 -18.58 2.95
C ARG A 81 11.73 -17.99 1.73
N GLY A 82 11.92 -16.66 1.70
CA GLY A 82 12.67 -15.97 0.67
C GLY A 82 11.89 -15.26 -0.46
N GLY A 83 10.57 -15.09 -0.37
CA GLY A 83 9.84 -14.31 -1.37
C GLY A 83 10.05 -12.78 -1.26
N PRO A 84 9.70 -11.99 -2.32
CA PRO A 84 9.97 -10.56 -2.36
C PRO A 84 9.31 -9.78 -1.22
N LEU A 85 9.96 -8.70 -0.77
CA LEU A 85 9.37 -7.76 0.18
C LEU A 85 8.11 -7.14 -0.45
N VAL A 86 7.01 -7.11 0.28
CA VAL A 86 5.79 -6.41 -0.12
C VAL A 86 5.65 -5.16 0.74
N ILE A 87 5.64 -4.00 0.10
CA ILE A 87 5.43 -2.72 0.77
C ILE A 87 4.05 -2.21 0.37
N THR A 88 3.21 -1.98 1.36
CA THR A 88 1.95 -1.26 1.15
C THR A 88 2.26 0.22 1.30
N LEU A 89 2.19 0.99 0.22
CA LEU A 89 2.59 2.40 0.22
C LEU A 89 1.80 3.25 1.22
N ALA A 90 0.51 2.96 1.42
CA ALA A 90 -0.29 3.66 2.42
C ALA A 90 0.25 3.49 3.85
N ALA A 91 0.74 2.31 4.20
CA ALA A 91 1.25 1.99 5.53
C ALA A 91 2.77 2.11 5.64
N ARG A 92 3.49 2.13 4.51
CA ARG A 92 4.99 2.16 4.44
C ARG A 92 5.69 1.13 5.30
N THR A 93 4.98 0.12 5.71
CA THR A 93 5.45 -0.95 6.56
C THR A 93 5.60 -2.24 5.81
N PRO A 94 6.47 -3.10 6.32
CA PRO A 94 6.58 -4.46 5.86
C PRO A 94 5.22 -5.15 6.01
N ALA A 95 4.69 -5.68 4.90
CA ALA A 95 3.38 -6.31 4.87
C ALA A 95 3.41 -7.81 5.24
N ARG A 96 4.54 -8.34 5.70
CA ARG A 96 4.67 -9.77 5.99
C ARG A 96 4.96 -10.05 7.46
N PRO A 97 4.35 -11.10 8.03
CA PRO A 97 4.78 -11.64 9.31
C PRO A 97 6.27 -11.99 9.27
N GLY A 98 7.02 -11.58 10.29
CA GLY A 98 8.46 -11.85 10.40
C GLY A 98 9.39 -10.73 9.92
N ASP A 99 8.90 -9.79 9.12
CA ASP A 99 9.66 -8.57 8.82
C ASP A 99 9.70 -7.67 10.07
N LYS A 100 10.87 -7.09 10.36
CA LYS A 100 11.05 -6.21 11.52
C LYS A 100 11.41 -4.81 11.05
N ALA A 101 10.60 -3.82 11.41
CA ALA A 101 10.94 -2.42 11.24
C ALA A 101 11.52 -1.85 12.53
N ARG A 102 12.61 -1.10 12.40
CA ARG A 102 13.27 -0.42 13.51
C ARG A 102 13.57 1.02 13.13
N VAL A 103 13.24 1.96 14.01
CA VAL A 103 13.69 3.34 13.90
C VAL A 103 15.18 3.38 14.24
N LEU A 104 15.98 3.88 13.32
CA LEU A 104 17.42 4.05 13.49
C LEU A 104 17.71 5.34 14.26
N ASP A 105 17.08 6.42 13.82
CA ASP A 105 17.14 7.71 14.48
C ASP A 105 15.89 8.58 14.16
N ALA A 106 15.72 9.63 14.97
CA ALA A 106 14.71 10.66 14.83
C ALA A 106 15.27 11.94 15.48
N ASP A 107 15.68 12.88 14.64
CA ASP A 107 16.40 14.07 15.10
C ASP A 107 15.93 15.32 14.32
N VAL A 108 16.06 16.51 14.93
CA VAL A 108 15.84 17.78 14.25
C VAL A 108 17.12 18.19 13.55
N MET A 109 17.01 18.58 12.28
CA MET A 109 18.16 18.99 11.46
C MET A 109 17.77 20.04 10.42
N PRO A 110 18.72 20.81 9.87
CA PRO A 110 18.46 21.63 8.72
C PRO A 110 18.05 20.78 7.51
N ALA A 111 17.01 21.18 6.79
CA ALA A 111 16.53 20.49 5.62
C ALA A 111 17.58 20.50 4.50
N PRO A 112 17.94 19.34 3.94
CA PRO A 112 18.64 19.29 2.65
C PRO A 112 17.86 20.09 1.59
N GLN A 113 18.55 20.72 0.64
CA GLN A 113 17.93 21.60 -0.35
C GLN A 113 16.76 20.92 -1.10
N HIS A 114 16.93 19.68 -1.52
CA HIS A 114 15.87 18.92 -2.22
C HIS A 114 14.68 18.61 -1.29
N VAL A 115 14.92 18.38 0.01
CA VAL A 115 13.87 18.14 1.01
C VAL A 115 13.07 19.42 1.27
N ALA A 116 13.77 20.55 1.46
CA ALA A 116 13.11 21.83 1.64
C ALA A 116 12.17 22.15 0.47
N ALA A 117 12.64 21.95 -0.77
CA ALA A 117 11.83 22.14 -1.97
C ALA A 117 10.58 21.22 -2.00
N GLN A 118 10.70 19.96 -1.59
CA GLN A 118 9.58 19.01 -1.56
C GLN A 118 8.56 19.33 -0.47
N LEU A 119 9.01 19.88 0.63
CA LEU A 119 8.16 20.29 1.76
C LEU A 119 7.59 21.73 1.61
N GLY A 120 8.01 22.47 0.56
CA GLY A 120 7.62 23.87 0.39
C GLY A 120 8.20 24.79 1.47
N LEU A 121 9.39 24.45 2.00
CA LEU A 121 10.07 25.20 3.05
C LEU A 121 11.20 26.07 2.50
N GLU A 122 11.57 27.10 3.25
CA GLU A 122 12.76 27.87 2.96
C GLU A 122 14.04 27.01 3.08
N PRO A 123 15.09 27.32 2.30
CA PRO A 123 16.37 26.65 2.44
C PRO A 123 16.86 26.63 3.88
N MET A 124 17.39 25.51 4.34
CA MET A 124 17.90 25.31 5.70
C MET A 124 16.83 25.40 6.83
N ALA A 125 15.53 25.43 6.50
CA ALA A 125 14.49 25.32 7.50
C ALA A 125 14.67 24.04 8.34
N GLN A 126 14.29 24.09 9.61
CA GLN A 126 14.40 22.91 10.47
C GLN A 126 13.34 21.86 10.12
N VAL A 127 13.76 20.62 10.05
CA VAL A 127 12.91 19.45 9.82
C VAL A 127 13.20 18.36 10.82
N ILE A 128 12.19 17.57 11.16
CA ILE A 128 12.38 16.32 11.87
C ILE A 128 12.70 15.26 10.81
N CYS A 129 13.87 14.65 10.90
CA CYS A 129 14.30 13.56 10.05
C CYS A 129 14.18 12.25 10.83
N ARG A 130 13.44 11.29 10.26
CA ARG A 130 13.29 9.95 10.84
C ARG A 130 13.83 8.92 9.87
N ARG A 131 14.71 8.03 10.34
CA ARG A 131 15.23 6.93 9.52
C ARG A 131 14.80 5.59 10.10
N LEU A 132 14.28 4.72 9.25
CA LEU A 132 13.86 3.38 9.59
C LEU A 132 14.55 2.36 8.70
N SER A 133 14.89 1.23 9.28
CA SER A 133 15.36 0.05 8.55
C SER A 133 14.35 -1.07 8.71
N THR A 134 14.03 -1.73 7.60
CA THR A 134 13.26 -2.97 7.58
C THR A 134 14.19 -4.13 7.30
N THR A 135 14.17 -5.12 8.17
CA THR A 135 14.96 -6.34 8.00
C THR A 135 14.07 -7.55 7.74
N ARG A 136 14.53 -8.43 6.87
CA ARG A 136 13.94 -9.72 6.55
C ARG A 136 15.02 -10.79 6.65
N GLU A 137 14.73 -11.86 7.39
CA GLU A 137 15.68 -12.99 7.57
C GLU A 137 17.09 -12.52 7.99
N GLY A 138 17.15 -11.45 8.80
CA GLY A 138 18.42 -10.90 9.29
C GLY A 138 19.13 -9.95 8.32
N ALA A 139 18.64 -9.74 7.10
CA ALA A 139 19.22 -8.82 6.14
C ALA A 139 18.35 -7.57 5.95
N THR A 140 18.98 -6.42 5.69
CA THR A 140 18.27 -5.18 5.36
C THR A 140 17.55 -5.33 4.02
N ALA A 141 16.24 -5.10 4.04
CA ALA A 141 15.38 -5.22 2.87
C ALA A 141 14.91 -3.85 2.35
N ALA A 142 14.73 -2.87 3.24
CA ALA A 142 14.38 -1.50 2.89
C ALA A 142 14.88 -0.49 3.92
N LEU A 143 15.13 0.72 3.45
CA LEU A 143 15.45 1.91 4.24
C LEU A 143 14.39 2.96 3.92
N LEU A 144 13.80 3.57 4.94
CA LEU A 144 12.86 4.67 4.80
C LEU A 144 13.44 5.88 5.55
N THR A 145 13.52 6.99 4.85
CA THR A 145 13.81 8.29 5.47
C THR A 145 12.61 9.20 5.26
N SER A 146 12.07 9.75 6.33
CA SER A 146 10.94 10.68 6.32
C SER A 146 11.35 11.99 6.95
N TRP A 147 10.92 13.08 6.31
CA TRP A 147 11.14 14.45 6.81
C TRP A 147 9.79 15.15 7.01
N TYR A 148 9.68 15.80 8.13
CA TYR A 148 8.49 16.56 8.55
C TYR A 148 8.90 17.98 8.87
N PRO A 149 8.10 19.02 8.58
CA PRO A 149 8.34 20.37 9.11
C PRO A 149 8.54 20.31 10.64
N ALA A 150 9.56 20.96 11.18
CA ALA A 150 9.87 20.88 12.61
C ALA A 150 8.72 21.34 13.51
N ALA A 151 7.90 22.29 13.04
CA ALA A 151 6.70 22.75 13.75
C ALA A 151 5.69 21.64 14.06
N LEU A 152 5.69 20.54 13.31
CA LEU A 152 4.84 19.38 13.63
C LEU A 152 5.27 18.66 14.92
N GLY A 153 6.52 18.83 15.36
CA GLY A 153 6.99 18.26 16.63
C GLY A 153 6.27 18.79 17.86
N ASP A 154 5.75 20.01 17.80
CA ASP A 154 5.00 20.62 18.90
C ASP A 154 3.63 19.96 19.09
N THR A 155 2.99 19.54 18.01
CA THR A 155 1.68 18.87 18.01
C THR A 155 1.78 17.37 17.97
N LEU A 156 2.87 16.82 17.46
CA LEU A 156 3.13 15.39 17.26
C LEU A 156 4.48 14.98 17.87
N PRO A 157 4.63 15.04 19.20
CA PRO A 157 5.93 14.77 19.86
C PRO A 157 6.45 13.34 19.59
N ASP A 158 5.57 12.41 19.26
CA ASP A 158 5.95 11.05 18.86
C ASP A 158 6.83 11.00 17.61
N LEU A 159 6.85 12.07 16.79
CA LEU A 159 7.78 12.17 15.66
C LEU A 159 9.25 12.13 16.07
N LEU A 160 9.57 12.59 17.27
CA LEU A 160 10.93 12.54 17.85
C LEU A 160 11.18 11.26 18.66
N HIS A 161 10.18 10.40 18.82
CA HIS A 161 10.30 9.23 19.67
C HIS A 161 10.89 8.03 18.89
N LYS A 162 12.12 7.63 19.21
CA LYS A 162 12.84 6.55 18.49
C LYS A 162 12.20 5.15 18.63
N ALA A 163 11.37 4.94 19.64
CA ALA A 163 10.70 3.64 19.83
C ALA A 163 9.40 3.48 19.04
N ARG A 164 8.86 4.56 18.48
CA ARG A 164 7.56 4.53 17.76
C ARG A 164 7.76 4.46 16.25
N LYS A 165 7.01 3.59 15.60
CA LYS A 165 6.94 3.53 14.13
C LYS A 165 6.04 4.64 13.60
N ALA A 166 6.14 4.94 12.31
CA ALA A 166 5.34 6.00 11.68
C ALA A 166 3.82 5.80 11.84
N GLU A 167 3.35 4.55 11.79
CA GLU A 167 1.94 4.19 11.98
C GLU A 167 1.44 4.34 13.42
N GLU A 168 2.39 4.42 14.37
CA GLU A 168 2.10 4.56 15.79
C GLU A 168 2.12 6.03 16.25
N ILE A 169 2.33 6.97 15.29
CA ILE A 169 2.30 8.41 15.59
C ILE A 169 0.85 8.85 15.70
N SER A 170 0.42 9.02 16.94
CA SER A 170 -0.95 9.48 17.22
C SER A 170 -1.17 10.88 16.65
N GLY A 171 -2.29 11.08 15.97
CA GLY A 171 -2.65 12.39 15.41
C GLY A 171 -2.07 12.70 14.03
N PHE A 172 -1.23 11.84 13.45
CA PHE A 172 -0.75 12.03 12.08
C PHE A 172 -1.74 11.44 11.07
N HIS A 173 -2.62 12.29 10.53
CA HIS A 173 -3.69 11.90 9.61
C HIS A 173 -3.63 12.73 8.33
N PRO A 174 -2.78 12.40 7.36
CA PRO A 174 -2.78 13.07 6.07
C PRO A 174 -4.10 12.79 5.34
N ALA A 175 -4.60 13.82 4.61
CA ALA A 175 -5.84 13.73 3.84
C ALA A 175 -5.63 12.95 2.54
N TRP A 176 -4.49 13.19 1.89
CA TRP A 176 -4.12 12.52 0.64
C TRP A 176 -2.60 12.45 0.48
N GLY A 177 -2.14 11.81 -0.56
CA GLY A 177 -0.71 11.70 -0.85
C GLY A 177 -0.42 11.27 -2.27
N GLU A 178 0.81 11.49 -2.69
CA GLU A 178 1.31 11.08 -3.99
C GLU A 178 2.64 10.35 -3.84
N ASP A 179 2.87 9.40 -4.73
CA ASP A 179 4.04 8.53 -4.71
C ASP A 179 4.66 8.46 -6.11
N TRP A 180 5.98 8.63 -6.20
CA TRP A 180 6.75 8.41 -7.42
C TRP A 180 7.65 7.21 -7.24
N VAL A 181 7.55 6.25 -8.14
CA VAL A 181 8.33 5.02 -8.10
C VAL A 181 9.34 5.02 -9.24
N SER A 182 10.59 4.78 -8.91
CA SER A 182 11.68 4.68 -9.85
C SER A 182 12.64 3.55 -9.49
N ALA A 183 13.62 3.28 -10.35
CA ALA A 183 14.71 2.37 -10.07
C ALA A 183 16.03 3.02 -10.48
N ARG A 184 17.08 2.79 -9.70
CA ARG A 184 18.44 3.28 -9.98
C ARG A 184 19.50 2.32 -9.44
N PRO A 185 20.74 2.44 -9.89
CA PRO A 185 21.85 1.77 -9.20
C PRO A 185 21.94 2.23 -7.74
N PRO A 186 22.27 1.33 -6.81
CA PRO A 186 22.52 1.70 -5.43
C PRO A 186 23.77 2.54 -5.29
N THR A 187 23.80 3.43 -4.31
CA THR A 187 25.05 4.03 -3.84
C THR A 187 25.94 2.96 -3.20
N SER A 188 27.22 3.27 -3.00
CA SER A 188 28.15 2.34 -2.34
C SER A 188 27.72 2.03 -0.89
N ALA A 189 27.07 2.97 -0.20
CA ALA A 189 26.55 2.76 1.14
C ALA A 189 25.32 1.84 1.13
N GLU A 190 24.38 2.08 0.23
CA GLU A 190 23.18 1.25 0.05
C GLU A 190 23.54 -0.18 -0.36
N ALA A 191 24.48 -0.33 -1.31
CA ALA A 191 24.93 -1.65 -1.74
C ALA A 191 25.52 -2.47 -0.59
N ARG A 192 26.28 -1.83 0.32
CA ARG A 192 26.79 -2.47 1.53
C ARG A 192 25.67 -2.82 2.50
N GLU A 193 24.75 -1.88 2.75
CA GLU A 193 23.64 -2.06 3.67
C GLU A 193 22.70 -3.19 3.24
N PHE A 194 22.39 -3.26 1.95
CA PHE A 194 21.54 -4.32 1.39
C PHE A 194 22.26 -5.64 1.12
N GLY A 195 23.59 -5.68 1.22
CA GLY A 195 24.38 -6.85 0.84
C GLY A 195 24.19 -7.25 -0.63
N THR A 196 23.89 -6.29 -1.52
CA THR A 196 23.61 -6.56 -2.92
C THR A 196 24.88 -6.58 -3.77
N LYS A 197 24.88 -7.42 -4.82
CA LYS A 197 25.96 -7.42 -5.82
C LYS A 197 25.99 -6.10 -6.58
N ARG A 198 27.18 -5.65 -7.00
CA ARG A 198 27.30 -4.50 -7.91
C ARG A 198 26.42 -4.71 -9.14
N GLY A 199 25.63 -3.69 -9.49
CA GLY A 199 24.72 -3.73 -10.65
C GLY A 199 23.29 -4.15 -10.38
N SER A 200 22.96 -4.69 -9.19
CA SER A 200 21.56 -4.91 -8.83
C SER A 200 20.89 -3.58 -8.52
N PRO A 201 19.82 -3.17 -9.24
CA PRO A 201 19.17 -1.90 -8.98
C PRO A 201 18.48 -1.91 -7.60
N VAL A 202 18.17 -0.71 -7.11
CA VAL A 202 17.24 -0.52 -5.98
C VAL A 202 15.95 0.12 -6.50
N VAL A 203 14.85 -0.19 -5.86
CA VAL A 203 13.58 0.51 -6.06
C VAL A 203 13.58 1.70 -5.12
N VAL A 204 13.21 2.86 -5.65
CA VAL A 204 13.10 4.11 -4.89
C VAL A 204 11.67 4.62 -4.99
N VAL A 205 11.07 4.90 -3.85
CA VAL A 205 9.76 5.54 -3.79
C VAL A 205 9.92 6.86 -3.06
N HIS A 206 9.60 7.94 -3.75
CA HIS A 206 9.44 9.26 -3.16
C HIS A 206 7.97 9.47 -2.86
N SER A 207 7.65 9.98 -1.70
CA SER A 207 6.27 10.21 -1.28
C SER A 207 6.09 11.58 -0.66
N ARG A 208 4.96 12.23 -0.94
CA ARG A 208 4.47 13.38 -0.18
C ARG A 208 3.12 13.05 0.45
N ARG A 209 2.89 13.61 1.62
CA ARG A 209 1.61 13.50 2.34
C ARG A 209 1.13 14.90 2.68
N PHE A 210 -0.16 15.13 2.48
CA PHE A 210 -0.77 16.44 2.52
C PHE A 210 -1.89 16.50 3.55
N ALA A 211 -2.03 17.67 4.16
CA ALA A 211 -3.21 18.06 4.93
C ALA A 211 -4.40 18.37 3.99
N PRO A 212 -5.61 18.58 4.53
CA PRO A 212 -6.78 18.92 3.71
C PRO A 212 -6.65 20.25 2.93
N ASP A 213 -5.77 21.15 3.36
CA ASP A 213 -5.47 22.45 2.75
C ASP A 213 -4.26 22.41 1.79
N ASP A 214 -3.86 21.22 1.37
CA ASP A 214 -2.71 20.95 0.51
C ASP A 214 -1.33 21.30 1.12
N THR A 215 -1.27 21.62 2.41
CA THR A 215 0.02 21.78 3.12
C THR A 215 0.75 20.44 3.16
N VAL A 216 2.04 20.44 2.78
CA VAL A 216 2.86 19.22 2.83
C VAL A 216 3.24 18.91 4.26
N LEU A 217 2.76 17.79 4.77
CA LEU A 217 3.03 17.31 6.14
C LEU A 217 4.29 16.45 6.21
N GLU A 218 4.61 15.77 5.13
CA GLU A 218 5.72 14.83 5.06
C GLU A 218 6.24 14.68 3.64
N TYR A 219 7.54 14.62 3.50
CA TYR A 219 8.25 14.06 2.35
C TYR A 219 9.05 12.84 2.81
N SER A 220 9.07 11.78 2.01
CA SER A 220 9.86 10.60 2.35
C SER A 220 10.47 9.91 1.14
N GLU A 221 11.58 9.21 1.40
CA GLU A 221 12.31 8.37 0.45
C GLU A 221 12.41 6.95 1.01
N LEU A 222 11.78 6.02 0.33
CA LEU A 222 11.91 4.60 0.59
C LEU A 222 12.85 4.02 -0.45
N ILE A 223 13.90 3.34 0.00
CA ILE A 223 14.85 2.63 -0.85
C ILE A 223 14.76 1.15 -0.48
N ALA A 224 14.50 0.30 -1.46
CA ALA A 224 14.32 -1.11 -1.25
C ALA A 224 15.07 -1.94 -2.30
N ARG A 225 15.35 -3.19 -1.97
CA ARG A 225 15.97 -4.15 -2.88
C ARG A 225 15.09 -4.38 -4.12
N ALA A 226 15.69 -4.73 -5.25
CA ALA A 226 15.00 -4.95 -6.53
C ALA A 226 13.94 -6.07 -6.49
N ASP A 227 14.04 -7.00 -5.53
CA ASP A 227 13.06 -8.07 -5.32
C ASP A 227 11.84 -7.62 -4.48
N THR A 228 11.72 -6.31 -4.23
CA THR A 228 10.59 -5.72 -3.52
C THR A 228 9.38 -5.59 -4.41
N ARG A 229 8.21 -6.00 -3.92
CA ARG A 229 6.91 -5.71 -4.55
C ARG A 229 6.27 -4.51 -3.88
N ILE A 230 5.81 -3.57 -4.69
CA ILE A 230 5.00 -2.44 -4.23
C ILE A 230 3.55 -2.77 -4.54
N GLN A 231 2.71 -2.76 -3.51
CA GLN A 231 1.29 -3.05 -3.64
C GLN A 231 0.47 -1.77 -3.52
N TYR A 232 -0.33 -1.50 -4.53
CA TYR A 232 -1.35 -0.45 -4.51
C TYR A 232 -2.72 -1.09 -4.32
N ARG A 233 -3.58 -0.42 -3.54
CA ARG A 233 -5.01 -0.71 -3.50
C ARG A 233 -5.76 0.54 -3.92
N TYR A 234 -6.58 0.40 -4.95
CA TYR A 234 -7.42 1.48 -5.45
C TYR A 234 -8.88 1.20 -5.13
N GLY A 235 -9.61 2.25 -4.76
CA GLY A 235 -11.06 2.28 -4.87
C GLY A 235 -11.40 3.15 -6.08
N PHE A 236 -12.19 2.63 -6.99
CA PHE A 236 -12.83 3.47 -8.01
C PHE A 236 -14.15 3.92 -7.40
N GLN A 237 -14.27 5.20 -7.10
CA GLN A 237 -15.58 5.79 -6.89
C GLN A 237 -16.15 6.06 -8.29
N PRO A 238 -17.45 5.79 -8.53
CA PRO A 238 -18.11 6.31 -9.72
C PRO A 238 -17.90 7.83 -9.69
N SER A 239 -17.33 8.40 -10.75
CA SER A 239 -17.35 9.84 -10.91
C SER A 239 -18.82 10.25 -11.00
N ASP A 240 -19.27 11.04 -10.04
CA ASP A 240 -20.53 11.77 -10.19
C ASP A 240 -20.36 12.66 -11.42
N ALA A 241 -20.95 12.22 -12.56
CA ALA A 241 -21.07 13.00 -13.76
C ALA A 241 -22.36 13.83 -13.71
#